data_cf0297be89bda904b60790b5f0b76497
#
_entry.id   cf0297be89bda904b60790b5f0b76497
#
_cell.length_a   1.000
_cell.length_b   1.000
_cell.length_c   1.000
_cell.angle_alpha   90.00
_cell.angle_beta   90.00
_cell.angle_gamma   90.00
#
_symmetry.space_group_name_H-M   'P 1'
#
loop_
_entity.id
_entity.type
_entity.pdbx_description
1 polymer ?
#
loop_
_entity_poly.entity_id
_entity_poly.type
_entity_poly.pdbx_seq_one_letter_code
_entity_poly.pdbx_strand_id
1 'polypeptide(L)'
;MKLPVLDKNFYPMIKALNDFDAEVNKNGNPVKVTLVAERSGGYNYVYTYNALPDGVNDALNFRVAERLSKTILWVVGGFKIYVAGSKSIYEYLKNAYTLDGIRAFDVDFMSGVYEKPFEVVWLNEDEVPAQKNASIRVGGYLDGCRIGFDAGGSDRKVSAVINGEVVYSEEVVWNPKITEDPTYHYNEILTAMKTAASKMPTVDTIGVSSAGVYVDNKIMVASLFLKVDKSKHGDYVKNMYINVAKEMSQIYGKEIPLEVANDGDVTALAGAIDLNDNGVLGIAMGTSEAVGYINSNGGINGWLSELAFAPVDFNENAMQDEWSGDFGVGCKYFSQDAVIKLAEYGGFKFEDGLTPAQKLKVIQALMAKDDPLAAQIYEDIGVYLAHTIPFYAKFYDIKHMLLLGRVMGGKGGDIILATCKKVLAEEYPEFAGLDIGLPDENSRRVGQSIAAASLPASK
;
A
#
# COMPACT_ATOMS: atom_id res chain seq x y z
N MET A 1 17.54 -17.94 -12.78
CA MET A 1 16.58 -17.35 -11.81
C MET A 1 16.40 -18.29 -10.65
N LYS A 2 16.71 -17.84 -9.44
CA LYS A 2 16.51 -18.59 -8.20
C LYS A 2 15.03 -18.55 -7.84
N LEU A 3 14.38 -19.70 -7.72
CA LEU A 3 12.98 -19.80 -7.31
C LEU A 3 12.88 -20.23 -5.82
N PRO A 4 11.75 -19.98 -5.16
CA PRO A 4 11.47 -20.52 -3.82
C PRO A 4 11.55 -22.05 -3.81
N VAL A 5 12.01 -22.62 -2.72
CA VAL A 5 12.16 -24.08 -2.57
C VAL A 5 10.81 -24.75 -2.29
N LEU A 6 10.00 -24.11 -1.44
CA LEU A 6 8.70 -24.65 -1.00
C LEU A 6 7.59 -24.33 -1.99
N ASP A 7 7.62 -23.17 -2.64
CA ASP A 7 6.64 -22.75 -3.65
C ASP A 7 7.24 -22.87 -5.08
N LYS A 8 7.30 -24.08 -5.58
CA LYS A 8 7.93 -24.41 -6.88
C LYS A 8 7.19 -23.84 -8.09
N ASN A 9 5.93 -23.44 -7.92
CA ASN A 9 5.07 -22.95 -8.99
C ASN A 9 5.06 -21.42 -9.06
N PHE A 10 5.77 -20.74 -8.17
CA PHE A 10 5.88 -19.29 -8.18
C PHE A 10 6.40 -18.78 -9.53
N TYR A 11 5.61 -17.96 -10.20
CA TYR A 11 5.94 -17.35 -11.46
C TYR A 11 5.91 -15.82 -11.32
N PRO A 12 7.05 -15.20 -10.89
CA PRO A 12 7.06 -13.77 -10.56
C PRO A 12 6.58 -12.90 -11.71
N MET A 13 5.84 -11.84 -11.41
CA MET A 13 5.36 -10.87 -12.40
C MET A 13 6.48 -10.33 -13.29
N ILE A 14 7.66 -10.03 -12.71
CA ILE A 14 8.79 -9.53 -13.50
C ILE A 14 9.27 -10.55 -14.53
N LYS A 15 9.29 -11.84 -14.16
CA LYS A 15 9.66 -12.90 -15.12
C LYS A 15 8.61 -13.05 -16.20
N ALA A 16 7.34 -13.05 -15.83
CA ALA A 16 6.23 -13.17 -16.79
C ALA A 16 6.26 -12.04 -17.83
N LEU A 17 6.53 -10.81 -17.40
CA LEU A 17 6.68 -9.67 -18.31
C LEU A 17 7.91 -9.81 -19.21
N ASN A 18 9.05 -10.25 -18.66
CA ASN A 18 10.26 -10.47 -19.47
C ASN A 18 10.07 -11.61 -20.50
N ASP A 19 9.39 -12.69 -20.12
CA ASP A 19 9.06 -13.79 -21.02
C ASP A 19 8.07 -13.32 -22.12
N PHE A 20 7.10 -12.49 -21.75
CA PHE A 20 6.17 -11.87 -22.69
C PHE A 20 6.88 -10.93 -23.68
N ASP A 21 7.76 -10.06 -23.21
CA ASP A 21 8.56 -9.17 -24.04
C ASP A 21 9.44 -9.97 -25.02
N ALA A 22 10.02 -11.09 -24.58
CA ALA A 22 10.79 -11.98 -25.45
C ALA A 22 9.92 -12.60 -26.55
N GLU A 23 8.66 -12.99 -26.25
CA GLU A 23 7.72 -13.52 -27.23
C GLU A 23 7.30 -12.45 -28.24
N VAL A 24 6.99 -11.23 -27.77
CA VAL A 24 6.69 -10.07 -28.64
C VAL A 24 7.85 -9.75 -29.58
N ASN A 25 9.09 -9.71 -29.07
CA ASN A 25 10.27 -9.44 -29.87
C ASN A 25 10.53 -10.55 -30.93
N LYS A 26 10.29 -11.80 -30.55
CA LYS A 26 10.41 -12.96 -31.48
C LYS A 26 9.37 -12.89 -32.60
N ASN A 27 8.16 -12.40 -32.33
CA ASN A 27 7.12 -12.18 -33.34
C ASN A 27 7.53 -11.10 -34.35
N GLY A 28 8.24 -10.05 -33.92
CA GLY A 28 8.79 -9.00 -34.76
C GLY A 28 7.81 -7.90 -35.19
N ASN A 29 6.54 -8.00 -34.82
CA ASN A 29 5.50 -7.00 -35.11
C ASN A 29 4.82 -6.52 -33.85
N PRO A 30 5.52 -5.77 -32.96
CA PRO A 30 4.93 -5.32 -31.71
C PRO A 30 3.80 -4.32 -31.95
N VAL A 31 2.73 -4.45 -31.17
CA VAL A 31 1.66 -3.48 -31.06
C VAL A 31 1.86 -2.67 -29.79
N LYS A 32 2.03 -1.37 -29.92
CA LYS A 32 2.13 -0.47 -28.79
C LYS A 32 0.76 -0.34 -28.10
N VAL A 33 0.64 -0.80 -26.86
CA VAL A 33 -0.57 -0.67 -26.04
C VAL A 33 -0.31 0.34 -24.94
N THR A 34 -1.26 1.28 -24.76
CA THR A 34 -1.21 2.27 -23.69
C THR A 34 -2.44 2.13 -22.80
N LEU A 35 -2.21 2.01 -21.50
CA LEU A 35 -3.21 2.02 -20.45
C LEU A 35 -3.11 3.35 -19.70
N VAL A 36 -4.25 4.02 -19.49
CA VAL A 36 -4.29 5.26 -18.72
C VAL A 36 -5.31 5.11 -17.59
N ALA A 37 -4.86 5.21 -16.34
CA ALA A 37 -5.75 5.27 -15.19
C ALA A 37 -6.08 6.72 -14.84
N GLU A 38 -7.38 7.08 -14.89
CA GLU A 38 -7.86 8.40 -14.47
C GLU A 38 -8.25 8.40 -13.00
N ARG A 39 -7.80 9.44 -12.28
CA ARG A 39 -8.07 9.67 -10.85
C ARG A 39 -8.82 10.98 -10.63
N SER A 40 -9.24 11.22 -9.38
CA SER A 40 -9.85 12.48 -8.97
C SER A 40 -8.94 13.68 -9.26
N GLY A 41 -9.52 14.87 -9.39
CA GLY A 41 -8.76 16.10 -9.67
C GLY A 41 -8.17 16.20 -11.08
N GLY A 42 -8.54 15.30 -12.00
CA GLY A 42 -8.02 15.26 -13.37
C GLY A 42 -6.58 14.76 -13.44
N TYR A 43 -6.10 14.06 -12.42
CA TYR A 43 -4.83 13.35 -12.44
C TYR A 43 -4.95 12.04 -13.19
N ASN A 44 -3.86 11.58 -13.79
CA ASN A 44 -3.82 10.31 -14.50
C ASN A 44 -2.43 9.66 -14.37
N TYR A 45 -2.38 8.37 -14.70
CA TYR A 45 -1.14 7.62 -14.82
C TYR A 45 -1.14 6.93 -16.18
N VAL A 46 -0.04 7.07 -16.94
CA VAL A 46 0.11 6.52 -18.28
C VAL A 46 1.14 5.41 -18.27
N TYR A 47 0.74 4.22 -18.68
CA TYR A 47 1.62 3.05 -18.79
C TYR A 47 1.57 2.49 -20.20
N THR A 48 2.74 2.34 -20.83
CA THR A 48 2.86 1.85 -22.21
C THR A 48 3.73 0.61 -22.25
N TYR A 49 3.31 -0.40 -23.01
CA TYR A 49 4.05 -1.62 -23.25
C TYR A 49 3.80 -2.12 -24.66
N ASN A 50 4.61 -3.07 -25.11
CA ASN A 50 4.43 -3.74 -26.40
C ASN A 50 3.68 -5.04 -26.19
N ALA A 51 2.69 -5.31 -27.06
CA ALA A 51 1.90 -6.54 -27.09
C ALA A 51 2.08 -7.28 -28.42
N LEU A 52 1.65 -8.53 -28.46
CA LEU A 52 1.51 -9.26 -29.70
C LEU A 52 0.36 -8.68 -30.54
N PRO A 53 0.41 -8.76 -31.87
CA PRO A 53 -0.73 -8.35 -32.71
C PRO A 53 -2.03 -9.07 -32.33
N ASP A 54 -3.17 -8.39 -32.51
CA ASP A 54 -4.49 -8.99 -32.30
C ASP A 54 -4.64 -10.28 -33.13
N GLY A 55 -5.12 -11.35 -32.51
CA GLY A 55 -5.21 -12.69 -33.09
C GLY A 55 -3.93 -13.56 -32.97
N VAL A 56 -2.86 -13.00 -32.37
CA VAL A 56 -1.63 -13.75 -32.10
C VAL A 56 -1.51 -13.95 -30.60
N ASN A 57 -1.83 -15.16 -30.11
CA ASN A 57 -1.82 -15.51 -28.68
C ASN A 57 -2.60 -14.51 -27.81
N ASP A 58 -3.84 -14.24 -28.20
CA ASP A 58 -4.72 -13.27 -27.48
C ASP A 58 -4.90 -13.62 -26.01
N ALA A 59 -4.91 -14.90 -25.65
CA ALA A 59 -5.05 -15.32 -24.24
C ALA A 59 -3.90 -14.76 -23.38
N LEU A 60 -2.66 -14.77 -23.89
CA LEU A 60 -1.51 -14.22 -23.20
C LEU A 60 -1.56 -12.68 -23.17
N ASN A 61 -1.90 -12.04 -24.29
CA ASN A 61 -2.13 -10.59 -24.35
C ASN A 61 -3.15 -10.13 -23.31
N PHE A 62 -4.29 -10.80 -23.25
CA PHE A 62 -5.38 -10.46 -22.33
C PHE A 62 -4.95 -10.60 -20.87
N ARG A 63 -4.25 -11.68 -20.55
CA ARG A 63 -3.79 -11.92 -19.21
C ARG A 63 -2.75 -10.90 -18.74
N VAL A 64 -1.77 -10.58 -19.59
CA VAL A 64 -0.76 -9.53 -19.30
C VAL A 64 -1.43 -8.18 -19.14
N ALA A 65 -2.34 -7.80 -20.05
CA ALA A 65 -3.08 -6.55 -19.97
C ALA A 65 -3.91 -6.44 -18.68
N GLU A 66 -4.56 -7.52 -18.31
CA GLU A 66 -5.38 -7.58 -17.08
C GLU A 66 -4.53 -7.47 -15.82
N ARG A 67 -3.42 -8.22 -15.71
CA ARG A 67 -2.49 -8.12 -14.58
C ARG A 67 -1.86 -6.73 -14.46
N LEU A 68 -1.48 -6.11 -15.57
CA LEU A 68 -0.96 -4.73 -15.59
C LEU A 68 -2.03 -3.71 -15.19
N SER A 69 -3.24 -3.82 -15.73
CA SER A 69 -4.36 -2.94 -15.37
C SER A 69 -4.68 -3.02 -13.88
N LYS A 70 -4.74 -4.24 -13.34
CA LYS A 70 -4.93 -4.46 -11.90
C LYS A 70 -3.79 -3.84 -11.08
N THR A 71 -2.54 -4.06 -11.48
CA THR A 71 -1.39 -3.47 -10.79
C THR A 71 -1.48 -1.94 -10.78
N ILE A 72 -1.77 -1.31 -11.92
CA ILE A 72 -1.92 0.14 -12.02
C ILE A 72 -3.02 0.63 -11.07
N LEU A 73 -4.17 -0.02 -11.03
CA LEU A 73 -5.26 0.36 -10.14
C LEU A 73 -4.89 0.26 -8.66
N TRP A 74 -4.18 -0.79 -8.24
CA TRP A 74 -3.85 -0.98 -6.83
C TRP A 74 -2.59 -0.23 -6.38
N VAL A 75 -1.72 0.15 -7.32
CA VAL A 75 -0.59 1.06 -7.10
C VAL A 75 -1.06 2.51 -7.08
N VAL A 76 -1.71 2.96 -8.16
CA VAL A 76 -1.97 4.38 -8.42
C VAL A 76 -3.38 4.77 -8.00
N GLY A 77 -4.34 3.86 -8.16
CA GLY A 77 -5.76 4.13 -8.04
C GLY A 77 -6.38 4.60 -9.35
N GLY A 78 -7.70 4.70 -9.37
CA GLY A 78 -8.44 5.23 -10.51
C GLY A 78 -9.86 4.68 -10.61
N PHE A 79 -10.73 5.42 -11.26
CA PHE A 79 -12.12 5.02 -11.52
C PHE A 79 -12.37 4.78 -13.00
N LYS A 80 -11.36 4.97 -13.85
CA LYS A 80 -11.48 4.77 -15.29
C LYS A 80 -10.13 4.31 -15.87
N ILE A 81 -10.19 3.31 -16.75
CA ILE A 81 -9.06 2.87 -17.55
C ILE A 81 -9.35 3.21 -19.01
N TYR A 82 -8.47 3.98 -19.62
CA TYR A 82 -8.44 4.13 -21.07
C TYR A 82 -7.46 3.14 -21.67
N VAL A 83 -7.81 2.60 -22.84
CA VAL A 83 -6.99 1.64 -23.59
C VAL A 83 -6.81 2.14 -25.02
N ALA A 84 -5.56 2.22 -25.47
CA ALA A 84 -5.20 2.55 -26.83
C ALA A 84 -4.27 1.49 -27.41
N GLY A 85 -4.27 1.30 -28.74
CA GLY A 85 -3.37 0.47 -29.49
C GLY A 85 -3.93 -0.89 -29.92
N SER A 86 -4.58 -1.66 -29.04
CA SER A 86 -5.18 -2.97 -29.35
C SER A 86 -6.67 -2.99 -29.04
N LYS A 87 -7.47 -3.29 -30.07
CA LYS A 87 -8.92 -3.35 -29.93
C LYS A 87 -9.37 -4.59 -29.18
N SER A 88 -8.69 -5.72 -29.41
CA SER A 88 -9.02 -6.98 -28.73
C SER A 88 -8.74 -6.88 -27.21
N ILE A 89 -7.63 -6.27 -26.81
CA ILE A 89 -7.32 -6.00 -25.40
C ILE A 89 -8.36 -5.08 -24.76
N TYR A 90 -8.76 -4.01 -25.47
CA TYR A 90 -9.81 -3.12 -24.99
C TYR A 90 -11.13 -3.87 -24.72
N GLU A 91 -11.61 -4.64 -25.68
CA GLU A 91 -12.88 -5.39 -25.52
C GLU A 91 -12.79 -6.42 -24.38
N TYR A 92 -11.64 -7.08 -24.24
CA TYR A 92 -11.41 -8.00 -23.14
C TYR A 92 -11.46 -7.27 -21.78
N LEU A 93 -10.69 -6.18 -21.59
CA LEU A 93 -10.67 -5.42 -20.34
C LEU A 93 -12.04 -4.83 -20.03
N LYS A 94 -12.76 -4.32 -21.02
CA LYS A 94 -14.13 -3.80 -20.86
C LYS A 94 -15.08 -4.86 -20.28
N ASN A 95 -14.96 -6.11 -20.72
CA ASN A 95 -15.78 -7.20 -20.21
C ASN A 95 -15.29 -7.70 -18.83
N ALA A 96 -13.97 -7.70 -18.60
CA ALA A 96 -13.39 -8.12 -17.33
C ALA A 96 -13.73 -7.18 -16.17
N TYR A 97 -13.71 -5.86 -16.42
CA TYR A 97 -13.95 -4.82 -15.43
C TYR A 97 -15.42 -4.36 -15.43
N THR A 98 -16.32 -5.28 -15.07
CA THR A 98 -17.73 -5.03 -14.81
C THR A 98 -18.11 -5.62 -13.45
N LEU A 99 -19.27 -5.25 -12.89
CA LEU A 99 -19.76 -5.81 -11.62
C LEU A 99 -20.06 -7.32 -11.69
N ASP A 100 -20.23 -7.87 -12.89
CA ASP A 100 -20.43 -9.29 -13.15
C ASP A 100 -19.17 -9.96 -13.76
N GLY A 101 -18.10 -9.20 -13.97
CA GLY A 101 -16.87 -9.65 -14.59
C GLY A 101 -15.88 -10.25 -13.57
N ILE A 102 -14.76 -10.77 -14.10
CA ILE A 102 -13.71 -11.35 -13.26
C ILE A 102 -13.01 -10.32 -12.36
N ARG A 103 -13.18 -9.02 -12.61
CA ARG A 103 -12.67 -7.89 -11.83
C ARG A 103 -13.77 -7.14 -11.07
N ALA A 104 -14.88 -7.80 -10.76
CA ALA A 104 -16.00 -7.20 -10.04
C ALA A 104 -15.60 -6.55 -8.71
N PHE A 105 -14.71 -7.20 -7.94
CA PHE A 105 -14.18 -6.64 -6.69
C PHE A 105 -13.44 -5.31 -6.93
N ASP A 106 -12.56 -5.28 -7.96
CA ASP A 106 -11.79 -4.07 -8.29
C ASP A 106 -12.72 -2.93 -8.72
N VAL A 107 -13.77 -3.24 -9.50
CA VAL A 107 -14.78 -2.28 -9.96
C VAL A 107 -15.56 -1.70 -8.78
N ASP A 108 -16.07 -2.55 -7.90
CA ASP A 108 -16.85 -2.13 -6.72
C ASP A 108 -15.99 -1.26 -5.79
N PHE A 109 -14.77 -1.72 -5.47
CA PHE A 109 -13.85 -1.01 -4.60
C PHE A 109 -13.48 0.37 -5.16
N MET A 110 -13.04 0.44 -6.42
CA MET A 110 -12.63 1.69 -7.04
C MET A 110 -13.81 2.66 -7.22
N SER A 111 -14.98 2.15 -7.57
CA SER A 111 -16.20 2.98 -7.64
C SER A 111 -16.55 3.58 -6.29
N GLY A 112 -16.43 2.79 -5.21
CA GLY A 112 -16.67 3.24 -3.84
C GLY A 112 -15.65 4.28 -3.36
N VAL A 113 -14.36 4.05 -3.63
CA VAL A 113 -13.28 4.98 -3.25
C VAL A 113 -13.41 6.32 -3.94
N TYR A 114 -13.68 6.32 -5.24
CA TYR A 114 -13.73 7.56 -6.04
C TYR A 114 -15.13 8.17 -6.15
N GLU A 115 -16.16 7.48 -5.63
CA GLU A 115 -17.58 7.89 -5.75
C GLU A 115 -18.01 8.17 -7.20
N LYS A 116 -17.48 7.36 -8.11
CA LYS A 116 -17.72 7.44 -9.55
C LYS A 116 -17.90 6.04 -10.12
N PRO A 117 -18.76 5.84 -11.12
CA PRO A 117 -18.82 4.56 -11.81
C PRO A 117 -17.47 4.23 -12.45
N PHE A 118 -17.06 2.97 -12.33
CA PHE A 118 -15.85 2.50 -13.00
C PHE A 118 -16.12 2.24 -14.48
N GLU A 119 -15.22 2.67 -15.35
CA GLU A 119 -15.35 2.52 -16.79
C GLU A 119 -14.04 2.09 -17.46
N VAL A 120 -14.15 1.28 -18.52
CA VAL A 120 -13.07 1.04 -19.47
C VAL A 120 -13.44 1.66 -20.81
N VAL A 121 -12.59 2.56 -21.34
CA VAL A 121 -12.88 3.41 -22.49
C VAL A 121 -11.78 3.26 -23.54
N TRP A 122 -12.17 3.17 -24.81
CA TRP A 122 -11.24 3.21 -25.93
C TRP A 122 -10.74 4.63 -26.20
N LEU A 123 -9.44 4.77 -26.49
CA LEU A 123 -8.84 5.99 -27.06
C LEU A 123 -8.10 5.66 -28.36
N ASN A 124 -8.10 6.59 -29.28
CA ASN A 124 -7.11 6.58 -30.37
C ASN A 124 -5.75 7.00 -29.83
N GLU A 125 -4.66 6.61 -30.50
CA GLU A 125 -3.30 6.88 -30.00
C GLU A 125 -2.98 8.37 -29.86
N ASP A 126 -3.53 9.20 -30.74
CA ASP A 126 -3.42 10.67 -30.73
C ASP A 126 -4.25 11.36 -29.64
N GLU A 127 -5.18 10.64 -29.02
CA GLU A 127 -6.01 11.13 -27.92
C GLU A 127 -5.43 10.78 -26.52
N VAL A 128 -4.35 10.00 -26.47
CA VAL A 128 -3.72 9.62 -25.21
C VAL A 128 -3.19 10.85 -24.47
N PRO A 129 -3.71 11.15 -23.26
CA PRO A 129 -3.30 12.34 -22.53
C PRO A 129 -1.85 12.21 -22.02
N ALA A 130 -1.18 13.34 -21.87
CA ALA A 130 0.07 13.38 -21.11
C ALA A 130 -0.17 13.00 -19.65
N GLN A 131 0.79 12.33 -19.03
CA GLN A 131 0.72 11.99 -17.60
C GLN A 131 0.65 13.26 -16.76
N LYS A 132 -0.30 13.30 -15.82
CA LYS A 132 -0.51 14.39 -14.90
C LYS A 132 -0.55 13.88 -13.46
N ASN A 133 0.50 14.12 -12.72
CA ASN A 133 0.61 13.76 -11.31
C ASN A 133 0.21 14.94 -10.40
N ALA A 134 -0.20 14.64 -9.17
CA ALA A 134 -0.27 15.65 -8.13
C ALA A 134 1.15 16.19 -7.88
N SER A 135 1.31 17.51 -7.87
CA SER A 135 2.60 18.17 -7.64
C SER A 135 2.71 18.73 -6.21
N ILE A 136 1.76 18.45 -5.35
CA ILE A 136 1.74 19.01 -3.99
C ILE A 136 2.61 18.12 -3.10
N ARG A 137 3.66 18.70 -2.52
CA ARG A 137 4.42 18.07 -1.46
C ARG A 137 3.53 17.95 -0.22
N VAL A 138 3.33 16.73 0.26
CA VAL A 138 2.67 16.42 1.53
C VAL A 138 3.72 15.83 2.46
N GLY A 139 3.87 16.42 3.64
CA GLY A 139 4.82 15.95 4.65
C GLY A 139 6.17 16.68 4.66
N GLY A 140 6.91 16.48 5.74
CA GLY A 140 8.22 17.08 5.98
C GLY A 140 8.19 18.55 6.43
N TYR A 141 7.03 19.07 6.83
CA TYR A 141 6.89 20.41 7.40
C TYR A 141 7.02 20.34 8.92
N LEU A 142 8.03 20.99 9.49
CA LEU A 142 8.33 20.90 10.94
C LEU A 142 8.18 22.23 11.68
N ASP A 143 7.97 23.34 11.01
CA ASP A 143 7.82 24.69 11.57
C ASP A 143 6.47 24.87 12.30
N GLY A 144 6.44 25.72 13.33
CA GLY A 144 5.24 26.09 14.07
C GLY A 144 4.77 25.05 15.08
N CYS A 145 3.53 25.22 15.55
CA CYS A 145 2.85 24.38 16.55
C CYS A 145 1.92 23.38 15.87
N ARG A 146 2.24 22.09 15.90
CA ARG A 146 1.59 21.03 15.12
C ARG A 146 1.02 19.95 16.01
N ILE A 147 -0.15 19.44 15.65
CA ILE A 147 -0.71 18.21 16.24
C ILE A 147 -0.49 17.07 15.25
N GLY A 148 0.13 15.98 15.72
CA GLY A 148 0.15 14.70 15.04
C GLY A 148 -0.75 13.71 15.76
N PHE A 149 -1.68 13.11 15.04
CA PHE A 149 -2.58 12.08 15.56
C PHE A 149 -2.41 10.79 14.78
N ASP A 150 -2.20 9.68 15.49
CA ASP A 150 -2.13 8.34 14.91
C ASP A 150 -3.30 7.50 15.43
N ALA A 151 -4.20 7.16 14.50
CA ALA A 151 -5.41 6.40 14.77
C ALA A 151 -5.16 4.90 14.54
N GLY A 152 -4.56 4.24 15.52
CA GLY A 152 -4.36 2.79 15.51
C GLY A 152 -5.64 2.00 15.79
N GLY A 153 -5.60 0.70 15.50
CA GLY A 153 -6.75 -0.19 15.69
C GLY A 153 -7.04 -0.61 17.13
N SER A 154 -6.07 -0.46 18.03
CA SER A 154 -6.15 -0.84 19.46
C SER A 154 -5.79 0.30 20.41
N ASP A 155 -5.00 1.23 19.92
CA ASP A 155 -4.57 2.41 20.65
C ASP A 155 -4.59 3.63 19.72
N ARG A 156 -4.72 4.81 20.30
CA ARG A 156 -4.56 6.09 19.62
C ARG A 156 -3.40 6.85 20.22
N LYS A 157 -2.62 7.51 19.38
CA LYS A 157 -1.51 8.35 19.80
C LYS A 157 -1.73 9.78 19.38
N VAL A 158 -1.32 10.71 20.20
CA VAL A 158 -1.31 12.12 19.86
C VAL A 158 -0.02 12.77 20.34
N SER A 159 0.53 13.64 19.51
CA SER A 159 1.72 14.42 19.86
C SER A 159 1.50 15.90 19.60
N ALA A 160 2.00 16.72 20.52
CA ALA A 160 2.21 18.15 20.32
C ALA A 160 3.67 18.38 19.91
N VAL A 161 3.87 19.02 18.77
CA VAL A 161 5.18 19.26 18.16
C VAL A 161 5.36 20.76 17.97
N ILE A 162 6.48 21.32 18.44
CA ILE A 162 6.84 22.72 18.22
C ILE A 162 8.18 22.75 17.47
N ASN A 163 8.18 23.29 16.26
CA ASN A 163 9.37 23.41 15.42
C ASN A 163 10.15 22.09 15.29
N GLY A 164 9.43 20.98 15.12
CA GLY A 164 10.01 19.64 14.97
C GLY A 164 10.32 18.91 16.28
N GLU A 165 10.20 19.57 17.44
CA GLU A 165 10.43 18.96 18.75
C GLU A 165 9.11 18.51 19.38
N VAL A 166 9.05 17.26 19.86
CA VAL A 166 7.90 16.73 20.59
C VAL A 166 7.89 17.29 22.01
N VAL A 167 6.93 18.17 22.30
CA VAL A 167 6.75 18.74 23.66
C VAL A 167 5.76 17.95 24.51
N TYR A 168 4.96 17.11 23.88
CA TYR A 168 4.01 16.20 24.54
C TYR A 168 3.67 15.02 23.64
N SER A 169 3.51 13.84 24.22
CA SER A 169 2.96 12.65 23.54
C SER A 169 2.15 11.82 24.53
N GLU A 170 1.06 11.25 24.04
CA GLU A 170 0.15 10.38 24.78
C GLU A 170 -0.27 9.19 23.92
N GLU A 171 -0.33 8.01 24.52
CA GLU A 171 -0.88 6.80 23.93
C GLU A 171 -2.00 6.28 24.82
N VAL A 172 -3.19 6.08 24.27
CA VAL A 172 -4.39 5.63 24.99
C VAL A 172 -5.03 4.47 24.27
N VAL A 173 -5.33 3.41 24.99
CA VAL A 173 -6.11 2.27 24.48
C VAL A 173 -7.53 2.73 24.18
N TRP A 174 -8.03 2.37 22.99
CA TRP A 174 -9.39 2.61 22.56
C TRP A 174 -9.94 1.42 21.76
N ASN A 175 -11.25 1.41 21.50
CA ASN A 175 -11.93 0.27 20.89
C ASN A 175 -12.73 0.65 19.63
N PRO A 176 -12.10 1.23 18.60
CA PRO A 176 -12.82 1.78 17.44
C PRO A 176 -13.50 0.70 16.60
N LYS A 177 -12.85 -0.45 16.44
CA LYS A 177 -13.29 -1.53 15.51
C LYS A 177 -14.56 -2.25 15.96
N ILE A 178 -14.88 -2.17 17.26
CA ILE A 178 -16.04 -2.86 17.85
C ILE A 178 -17.14 -1.89 18.30
N THR A 179 -16.91 -0.58 18.17
CA THR A 179 -17.85 0.46 18.56
C THR A 179 -18.77 0.83 17.39
N GLU A 180 -20.08 0.80 17.64
CA GLU A 180 -21.11 1.08 16.63
C GLU A 180 -21.45 2.56 16.53
N ASP A 181 -21.31 3.31 17.64
CA ASP A 181 -21.62 4.73 17.70
C ASP A 181 -20.42 5.58 17.26
N PRO A 182 -20.51 6.31 16.14
CA PRO A 182 -19.41 7.13 15.65
C PRO A 182 -19.09 8.33 16.54
N THR A 183 -19.98 8.72 17.47
CA THR A 183 -19.71 9.79 18.41
C THR A 183 -18.60 9.42 19.39
N TYR A 184 -18.43 8.15 19.69
CA TYR A 184 -17.28 7.65 20.45
C TYR A 184 -15.96 8.02 19.75
N HIS A 185 -15.83 7.67 18.46
CA HIS A 185 -14.64 7.97 17.68
C HIS A 185 -14.36 9.48 17.65
N TYR A 186 -15.40 10.27 17.38
CA TYR A 186 -15.29 11.72 17.36
C TYR A 186 -14.76 12.29 18.69
N ASN A 187 -15.34 11.87 19.80
CA ASN A 187 -14.99 12.37 21.13
C ASN A 187 -13.57 11.96 21.54
N GLU A 188 -13.16 10.74 21.23
CA GLU A 188 -11.80 10.25 21.49
C GLU A 188 -10.74 11.02 20.69
N ILE A 189 -10.99 11.26 19.40
CA ILE A 189 -10.10 12.04 18.53
C ILE A 189 -10.02 13.49 19.01
N LEU A 190 -11.17 14.13 19.25
CA LEU A 190 -11.23 15.51 19.67
C LEU A 190 -10.58 15.73 21.05
N THR A 191 -10.79 14.80 21.99
CA THR A 191 -10.17 14.85 23.32
C THR A 191 -8.65 14.78 23.22
N ALA A 192 -8.13 13.86 22.43
CA ALA A 192 -6.70 13.73 22.19
C ALA A 192 -6.11 15.02 21.60
N MET A 193 -6.77 15.59 20.57
CA MET A 193 -6.30 16.83 19.93
C MET A 193 -6.35 18.02 20.89
N LYS A 194 -7.42 18.16 21.70
CA LYS A 194 -7.51 19.20 22.74
C LYS A 194 -6.42 19.05 23.80
N THR A 195 -6.10 17.80 24.20
CA THR A 195 -5.03 17.54 25.17
C THR A 195 -3.67 17.98 24.62
N ALA A 196 -3.33 17.58 23.40
CA ALA A 196 -2.09 18.00 22.75
C ALA A 196 -2.02 19.52 22.56
N ALA A 197 -3.12 20.12 22.09
CA ALA A 197 -3.23 21.57 21.89
C ALA A 197 -2.99 22.36 23.19
N SER A 198 -3.42 21.85 24.35
CA SER A 198 -3.21 22.51 25.67
C SER A 198 -1.73 22.59 26.06
N LYS A 199 -0.83 21.92 25.37
CA LYS A 199 0.62 21.92 25.63
C LYS A 199 1.39 22.91 24.75
N MET A 200 0.69 23.63 23.88
CA MET A 200 1.28 24.58 22.93
C MET A 200 0.60 25.94 23.04
N PRO A 201 1.29 27.04 22.70
CA PRO A 201 0.70 28.39 22.74
C PRO A 201 -0.39 28.59 21.68
N THR A 202 -0.38 27.84 20.60
CA THR A 202 -1.34 27.87 19.50
C THR A 202 -1.34 26.52 18.78
N VAL A 203 -2.22 26.34 17.80
CA VAL A 203 -2.20 25.20 16.87
C VAL A 203 -2.18 25.76 15.45
N ASP A 204 -1.14 25.44 14.69
CA ASP A 204 -0.99 25.92 13.33
C ASP A 204 -1.47 24.88 12.30
N THR A 205 -1.30 23.59 12.57
CA THR A 205 -1.73 22.50 11.69
C THR A 205 -2.11 21.23 12.46
N ILE A 206 -2.91 20.37 11.81
CA ILE A 206 -3.27 19.03 12.29
C ILE A 206 -2.96 18.03 11.21
N GLY A 207 -2.08 17.05 11.50
CA GLY A 207 -1.82 15.90 10.65
C GLY A 207 -2.33 14.60 11.26
N VAL A 208 -2.91 13.76 10.47
CA VAL A 208 -3.50 12.48 10.88
C VAL A 208 -2.91 11.32 10.10
N SER A 209 -2.41 10.32 10.83
CA SER A 209 -2.06 8.98 10.37
C SER A 209 -3.20 8.04 10.69
N SER A 210 -3.71 7.29 9.73
CA SER A 210 -4.79 6.34 10.00
C SER A 210 -4.85 5.24 8.93
N ALA A 211 -5.11 4.00 9.37
CA ALA A 211 -5.27 2.88 8.46
C ALA A 211 -6.52 3.05 7.60
N GLY A 212 -6.37 3.03 6.28
CA GLY A 212 -7.47 3.15 5.34
C GLY A 212 -7.15 3.96 4.09
N VAL A 213 -8.18 4.19 3.27
CA VAL A 213 -8.09 4.97 2.04
C VAL A 213 -8.74 6.33 2.26
N TYR A 214 -7.99 7.37 1.93
CA TYR A 214 -8.38 8.77 2.13
C TYR A 214 -8.35 9.53 0.81
N VAL A 215 -9.39 10.32 0.53
CA VAL A 215 -9.45 11.21 -0.64
C VAL A 215 -9.92 12.59 -0.14
N ASP A 216 -9.14 13.62 -0.38
CA ASP A 216 -9.43 14.99 0.08
C ASP A 216 -9.75 15.04 1.61
N ASN A 217 -8.95 14.36 2.41
CA ASN A 217 -9.11 14.20 3.87
C ASN A 217 -10.39 13.48 4.32
N LYS A 218 -11.14 12.89 3.39
CA LYS A 218 -12.34 12.10 3.68
C LYS A 218 -12.00 10.63 3.83
N ILE A 219 -12.66 9.98 4.77
CA ILE A 219 -12.56 8.53 4.98
C ILE A 219 -13.38 7.82 3.91
N MET A 220 -12.72 7.14 2.97
CA MET A 220 -13.39 6.36 1.95
C MET A 220 -13.51 4.89 2.38
N VAL A 221 -12.43 4.31 2.91
CA VAL A 221 -12.40 2.98 3.51
C VAL A 221 -11.54 3.05 4.77
N ALA A 222 -12.04 2.60 5.91
CA ALA A 222 -11.22 2.47 7.11
C ALA A 222 -11.74 1.40 8.05
N SER A 223 -10.85 0.50 8.49
CA SER A 223 -11.17 -0.60 9.39
C SER A 223 -11.59 -0.15 10.80
N LEU A 224 -11.30 1.09 11.17
CA LEU A 224 -11.68 1.66 12.46
C LEU A 224 -13.20 1.81 12.61
N PHE A 225 -13.94 1.90 11.51
CA PHE A 225 -15.38 2.15 11.49
C PHE A 225 -16.21 0.95 11.01
N LEU A 226 -15.66 -0.28 11.11
CA LEU A 226 -16.29 -1.50 10.60
C LEU A 226 -17.68 -1.78 11.17
N LYS A 227 -17.91 -1.41 12.43
CA LYS A 227 -19.20 -1.63 13.11
C LYS A 227 -20.18 -0.48 12.99
N VAL A 228 -19.73 0.66 12.47
CA VAL A 228 -20.60 1.83 12.27
C VAL A 228 -21.47 1.62 11.04
N ASP A 229 -22.79 1.76 11.23
CA ASP A 229 -23.78 1.62 10.15
C ASP A 229 -23.65 2.79 9.15
N LYS A 230 -23.09 2.48 7.97
CA LYS A 230 -22.89 3.46 6.89
C LYS A 230 -24.17 4.11 6.41
N SER A 231 -25.31 3.40 6.48
CA SER A 231 -26.60 3.93 6.04
C SER A 231 -27.12 5.04 6.95
N LYS A 232 -26.72 5.03 8.24
CA LYS A 232 -27.15 6.02 9.25
C LYS A 232 -26.16 7.16 9.42
N HIS A 233 -24.87 6.89 9.22
CA HIS A 233 -23.79 7.79 9.62
C HIS A 233 -22.76 8.05 8.51
N GLY A 234 -23.05 7.68 7.26
CA GLY A 234 -22.08 7.71 6.15
C GLY A 234 -21.32 9.03 6.02
N ASP A 235 -22.04 10.14 5.90
CA ASP A 235 -21.43 11.47 5.76
C ASP A 235 -20.71 11.94 7.03
N TYR A 236 -21.23 11.60 8.20
CA TYR A 236 -20.61 11.95 9.47
C TYR A 236 -19.26 11.25 9.66
N VAL A 237 -19.22 9.94 9.40
CA VAL A 237 -17.97 9.15 9.46
C VAL A 237 -17.00 9.61 8.39
N LYS A 238 -17.48 9.80 7.17
CA LYS A 238 -16.66 10.23 6.03
C LYS A 238 -15.91 11.54 6.31
N ASN A 239 -16.56 12.49 6.98
CA ASN A 239 -15.98 13.77 7.31
C ASN A 239 -15.44 13.86 8.75
N MET A 240 -15.20 12.76 9.43
CA MET A 240 -14.83 12.70 10.85
C MET A 240 -13.67 13.64 11.19
N TYR A 241 -12.53 13.46 10.53
CA TYR A 241 -11.34 14.28 10.79
C TYR A 241 -11.54 15.75 10.39
N ILE A 242 -12.25 15.99 9.29
CA ILE A 242 -12.60 17.34 8.83
C ILE A 242 -13.46 18.06 9.88
N ASN A 243 -14.44 17.37 10.45
CA ASN A 243 -15.31 17.94 11.46
C ASN A 243 -14.56 18.26 12.77
N VAL A 244 -13.65 17.38 13.19
CA VAL A 244 -12.76 17.64 14.34
C VAL A 244 -11.86 18.84 14.07
N ALA A 245 -11.22 18.95 12.92
CA ALA A 245 -10.39 20.09 12.56
C ALA A 245 -11.18 21.41 12.49
N LYS A 246 -12.44 21.37 12.03
CA LYS A 246 -13.35 22.54 12.08
C LYS A 246 -13.65 22.97 13.51
N GLU A 247 -13.93 22.05 14.44
CA GLU A 247 -14.15 22.38 15.85
C GLU A 247 -12.88 22.97 16.47
N MET A 248 -11.71 22.40 16.21
CA MET A 248 -10.43 22.97 16.65
C MET A 248 -10.21 24.38 16.08
N SER A 249 -10.53 24.62 14.83
CA SER A 249 -10.45 25.93 14.17
C SER A 249 -11.36 26.97 14.87
N GLN A 250 -12.55 26.56 15.27
CA GLN A 250 -13.48 27.44 16.04
C GLN A 250 -12.93 27.79 17.41
N ILE A 251 -12.33 26.82 18.12
CA ILE A 251 -11.74 27.04 19.48
C ILE A 251 -10.59 28.06 19.39
N TYR A 252 -9.74 27.98 18.35
CA TYR A 252 -8.58 28.86 18.18
C TYR A 252 -8.88 30.13 17.38
N GLY A 253 -10.10 30.29 16.85
CA GLY A 253 -10.53 31.48 16.11
C GLY A 253 -9.76 31.70 14.78
N LYS A 254 -9.16 30.65 14.25
CA LYS A 254 -8.43 30.66 12.95
C LYS A 254 -8.62 29.33 12.22
N GLU A 255 -8.48 29.35 10.90
CA GLU A 255 -8.47 28.12 10.12
C GLU A 255 -7.19 27.34 10.41
N ILE A 256 -7.36 26.05 10.78
CA ILE A 256 -6.27 25.12 11.02
C ILE A 256 -6.24 24.11 9.88
N PRO A 257 -5.19 24.13 9.02
CA PRO A 257 -5.01 23.14 7.96
C PRO A 257 -4.97 21.71 8.50
N LEU A 258 -5.67 20.81 7.81
CA LEU A 258 -5.72 19.37 8.09
C LEU A 258 -5.13 18.60 6.91
N GLU A 259 -4.34 17.58 7.20
CA GLU A 259 -3.96 16.56 6.23
C GLU A 259 -4.09 15.17 6.85
N VAL A 260 -4.76 14.28 6.12
CA VAL A 260 -4.98 12.89 6.54
C VAL A 260 -4.30 11.97 5.53
N ALA A 261 -3.41 11.10 6.00
CA ALA A 261 -2.71 10.13 5.18
C ALA A 261 -2.86 8.71 5.72
N ASN A 262 -2.68 7.73 4.83
CA ASN A 262 -2.60 6.33 5.21
C ASN A 262 -1.42 6.10 6.17
N ASP A 263 -1.57 5.22 7.14
CA ASP A 263 -0.55 4.91 8.15
C ASP A 263 0.73 4.32 7.52
N GLY A 264 0.62 3.59 6.42
CA GLY A 264 1.76 3.13 5.62
C GLY A 264 2.56 4.29 5.04
N ASP A 265 1.90 5.29 4.43
CA ASP A 265 2.56 6.49 3.88
C ASP A 265 3.23 7.31 5.00
N VAL A 266 2.57 7.45 6.14
CA VAL A 266 3.15 8.15 7.30
C VAL A 266 4.35 7.39 7.87
N THR A 267 4.31 6.05 7.85
CA THR A 267 5.47 5.22 8.24
C THR A 267 6.65 5.40 7.27
N ALA A 268 6.38 5.42 5.97
CA ALA A 268 7.41 5.69 4.96
C ALA A 268 7.97 7.10 5.09
N LEU A 269 7.12 8.10 5.43
CA LEU A 269 7.54 9.48 5.70
C LEU A 269 8.43 9.57 6.94
N ALA A 270 8.11 8.85 8.02
CA ALA A 270 8.96 8.76 9.20
C ALA A 270 10.34 8.19 8.82
N GLY A 271 10.37 7.13 8.02
CA GLY A 271 11.61 6.57 7.50
C GLY A 271 12.41 7.55 6.65
N ALA A 272 11.76 8.32 5.77
CA ALA A 272 12.41 9.34 4.95
C ALA A 272 13.03 10.46 5.81
N ILE A 273 12.33 10.87 6.87
CA ILE A 273 12.84 11.86 7.84
C ILE A 273 14.09 11.30 8.57
N ASP A 274 14.02 10.06 9.05
CA ASP A 274 15.13 9.41 9.77
C ASP A 274 16.36 9.20 8.87
N LEU A 275 16.15 8.77 7.62
CA LEU A 275 17.20 8.59 6.61
C LEU A 275 17.75 9.92 6.08
N ASN A 276 17.03 11.03 6.32
CA ASN A 276 17.28 12.33 5.70
C ASN A 276 17.43 12.24 4.16
N ASP A 277 16.64 11.35 3.54
CA ASP A 277 16.59 11.13 2.09
C ASP A 277 15.16 10.71 1.68
N ASN A 278 14.91 10.69 0.38
CA ASN A 278 13.61 10.47 -0.25
C ASN A 278 13.65 9.21 -1.15
N GLY A 279 12.52 8.88 -1.80
CA GLY A 279 12.40 7.66 -2.59
C GLY A 279 12.30 6.43 -1.70
N VAL A 280 11.47 6.51 -0.65
CA VAL A 280 11.32 5.46 0.37
C VAL A 280 10.05 4.67 0.11
N LEU A 281 10.17 3.37 -0.12
CA LEU A 281 9.06 2.41 -0.14
C LEU A 281 9.07 1.59 1.16
N GLY A 282 8.03 1.73 1.96
CA GLY A 282 7.83 0.94 3.18
C GLY A 282 6.86 -0.21 2.93
N ILE A 283 7.23 -1.44 3.32
CA ILE A 283 6.35 -2.62 3.26
C ILE A 283 6.23 -3.20 4.66
N ALA A 284 5.01 -3.19 5.20
CA ALA A 284 4.68 -3.79 6.47
C ALA A 284 4.04 -5.17 6.27
N MET A 285 4.76 -6.22 6.67
CA MET A 285 4.33 -7.62 6.60
C MET A 285 3.67 -8.04 7.93
N GLY A 286 2.36 -7.83 8.02
CA GLY A 286 1.58 -8.06 9.25
C GLY A 286 0.50 -9.12 9.10
N THR A 287 -0.72 -8.80 9.53
CA THR A 287 -1.93 -9.58 9.26
C THR A 287 -2.23 -9.61 7.76
N SER A 288 -2.04 -8.49 7.10
CA SER A 288 -1.99 -8.31 5.66
C SER A 288 -0.72 -7.57 5.30
N GLU A 289 -0.53 -7.25 4.04
CA GLU A 289 0.47 -6.31 3.55
C GLU A 289 -0.07 -4.89 3.66
N ALA A 290 0.75 -3.96 4.12
CA ALA A 290 0.47 -2.53 4.02
C ALA A 290 1.71 -1.83 3.45
N VAL A 291 1.48 -0.86 2.57
CA VAL A 291 2.56 -0.19 1.85
C VAL A 291 2.39 1.32 1.93
N GLY A 292 3.52 2.03 2.01
CA GLY A 292 3.56 3.47 1.88
C GLY A 292 4.75 3.90 1.04
N TYR A 293 4.63 5.05 0.39
CA TYR A 293 5.66 5.54 -0.51
C TYR A 293 5.88 7.04 -0.41
N ILE A 294 7.13 7.42 -0.18
CA ILE A 294 7.61 8.80 -0.31
C ILE A 294 8.41 8.92 -1.59
N ASN A 295 7.96 9.79 -2.48
CA ASN A 295 8.60 10.00 -3.79
C ASN A 295 9.96 10.69 -3.68
N SER A 296 10.70 10.76 -4.79
CA SER A 296 12.03 11.38 -4.87
C SER A 296 12.05 12.88 -4.51
N ASN A 297 10.88 13.55 -4.49
CA ASN A 297 10.74 14.95 -4.07
C ASN A 297 10.36 15.10 -2.58
N GLY A 298 10.26 14.01 -1.84
CA GLY A 298 9.93 13.99 -0.41
C GLY A 298 8.44 14.18 -0.11
N GLY A 299 7.56 13.86 -1.05
CA GLY A 299 6.12 13.99 -0.88
C GLY A 299 5.36 12.67 -1.06
N ILE A 300 4.11 12.66 -0.61
CA ILE A 300 3.14 11.58 -0.84
C ILE A 300 2.45 11.85 -2.18
N ASN A 301 2.39 10.83 -3.06
CA ASN A 301 1.80 10.98 -4.41
C ASN A 301 0.26 11.06 -4.41
N GLY A 302 -0.38 10.76 -3.29
CA GLY A 302 -1.82 10.52 -3.24
C GLY A 302 -2.23 9.30 -4.08
N TRP A 303 -1.34 8.34 -4.25
CA TRP A 303 -1.62 7.04 -4.86
C TRP A 303 -2.30 6.13 -3.84
N LEU A 304 -2.97 5.09 -4.34
CA LEU A 304 -3.66 4.14 -3.48
C LEU A 304 -2.68 3.30 -2.65
N SER A 305 -1.59 2.87 -3.28
CA SER A 305 -0.52 2.05 -2.69
C SER A 305 -1.00 0.82 -1.91
N GLU A 306 -2.14 0.24 -2.31
CA GLU A 306 -2.73 -0.97 -1.71
C GLU A 306 -2.18 -2.24 -2.40
N LEU A 307 -0.87 -2.47 -2.26
CA LEU A 307 -0.16 -3.56 -2.94
C LEU A 307 -0.59 -4.95 -2.45
N ALA A 308 -1.29 -5.04 -1.33
CA ALA A 308 -1.93 -6.27 -0.86
C ALA A 308 -2.79 -6.94 -1.94
N PHE A 309 -3.37 -6.15 -2.84
CA PHE A 309 -4.21 -6.63 -3.94
C PHE A 309 -3.54 -6.53 -5.32
N ALA A 310 -2.31 -6.04 -5.39
CA ALA A 310 -1.54 -6.02 -6.63
C ALA A 310 -0.96 -7.40 -6.95
N PRO A 311 -0.91 -7.82 -8.24
CA PRO A 311 -0.31 -9.07 -8.63
C PRO A 311 1.19 -9.14 -8.29
N VAL A 312 1.60 -10.26 -7.71
CA VAL A 312 2.99 -10.63 -7.41
C VAL A 312 3.37 -11.89 -8.18
N ASP A 313 2.42 -12.83 -8.29
CA ASP A 313 2.58 -14.12 -8.95
C ASP A 313 1.66 -14.20 -10.18
N PHE A 314 2.24 -14.55 -11.31
CA PHE A 314 1.54 -14.75 -12.58
C PHE A 314 0.97 -16.16 -12.73
N ASN A 315 1.18 -17.06 -11.75
CA ASN A 315 0.63 -18.42 -11.76
C ASN A 315 -0.88 -18.40 -11.55
N GLU A 316 -1.64 -19.05 -12.43
CA GLU A 316 -3.10 -19.14 -12.36
C GLU A 316 -3.61 -19.96 -11.17
N ASN A 317 -2.77 -20.86 -10.65
CA ASN A 317 -3.07 -21.71 -9.53
C ASN A 317 -2.36 -21.23 -8.24
N ALA A 318 -2.00 -19.96 -8.18
CA ALA A 318 -1.45 -19.36 -6.97
C ALA A 318 -2.49 -19.33 -5.83
N MET A 319 -2.05 -19.05 -4.60
CA MET A 319 -2.97 -18.92 -3.47
C MET A 319 -3.99 -17.81 -3.73
N GLN A 320 -5.27 -18.14 -3.52
CA GLN A 320 -6.36 -17.18 -3.63
C GLN A 320 -6.44 -16.30 -2.38
N ASP A 321 -6.71 -15.02 -2.58
CA ASP A 321 -7.11 -14.11 -1.52
C ASP A 321 -8.62 -14.17 -1.30
N GLU A 322 -9.03 -14.45 -0.07
CA GLU A 322 -10.43 -14.70 0.30
C GLU A 322 -11.29 -13.43 0.20
N TRP A 323 -10.67 -12.26 0.29
CA TRP A 323 -11.39 -11.00 0.22
C TRP A 323 -11.65 -10.54 -1.21
N SER A 324 -10.60 -10.46 -2.02
CA SER A 324 -10.72 -10.04 -3.42
C SER A 324 -11.15 -11.16 -4.37
N GLY A 325 -11.03 -12.42 -3.93
CA GLY A 325 -11.23 -13.60 -4.78
C GLY A 325 -10.15 -13.79 -5.85
N ASP A 326 -9.10 -12.97 -5.86
CA ASP A 326 -8.04 -13.04 -6.85
C ASP A 326 -6.87 -13.93 -6.41
N PHE A 327 -6.05 -14.36 -7.36
CA PHE A 327 -4.91 -15.25 -7.17
C PHE A 327 -3.60 -14.48 -7.29
N GLY A 328 -2.59 -14.89 -6.49
CA GLY A 328 -1.23 -14.39 -6.64
C GLY A 328 -1.03 -12.93 -6.27
N VAL A 329 -1.85 -12.37 -5.38
CA VAL A 329 -1.77 -10.98 -4.93
C VAL A 329 -0.90 -10.82 -3.68
N GLY A 330 -0.37 -9.63 -3.47
CA GLY A 330 0.68 -9.29 -2.50
C GLY A 330 0.44 -9.78 -1.08
N CYS A 331 -0.79 -9.69 -0.54
CA CYS A 331 -1.10 -10.14 0.81
C CYS A 331 -0.81 -11.64 1.04
N LYS A 332 -0.75 -12.47 -0.01
CA LYS A 332 -0.42 -13.90 0.08
C LYS A 332 1.09 -14.17 -0.02
N TYR A 333 1.91 -13.13 -0.18
CA TYR A 333 3.37 -13.18 -0.32
C TYR A 333 4.10 -12.36 0.75
N PHE A 334 3.49 -11.26 1.24
CA PHE A 334 4.10 -10.31 2.17
C PHE A 334 3.25 -10.09 3.42
N SER A 335 2.77 -11.18 4.01
CA SER A 335 2.02 -11.18 5.26
C SER A 335 2.22 -12.49 6.03
N GLN A 336 1.52 -12.64 7.16
CA GLN A 336 1.46 -13.91 7.90
C GLN A 336 0.95 -15.07 7.03
N ASP A 337 0.12 -14.80 6.01
CA ASP A 337 -0.39 -15.83 5.11
C ASP A 337 0.72 -16.47 4.27
N ALA A 338 1.75 -15.71 3.89
CA ALA A 338 2.93 -16.26 3.22
C ALA A 338 3.65 -17.29 4.09
N VAL A 339 3.82 -16.99 5.38
CA VAL A 339 4.47 -17.90 6.34
C VAL A 339 3.64 -19.18 6.49
N ILE A 340 2.32 -19.06 6.61
CA ILE A 340 1.41 -20.19 6.76
C ILE A 340 1.40 -21.05 5.49
N LYS A 341 1.24 -20.42 4.33
CA LYS A 341 1.27 -21.08 3.01
C LYS A 341 2.54 -21.89 2.82
N LEU A 342 3.70 -21.30 3.06
CA LEU A 342 4.98 -21.97 2.89
C LEU A 342 5.20 -23.09 3.91
N ALA A 343 4.72 -22.93 5.14
CA ALA A 343 4.76 -24.00 6.14
C ALA A 343 3.95 -25.22 5.69
N GLU A 344 2.73 -25.00 5.18
CA GLU A 344 1.86 -26.04 4.66
C GLU A 344 2.45 -26.71 3.40
N TYR A 345 3.05 -25.93 2.49
CA TYR A 345 3.78 -26.46 1.32
C TYR A 345 5.01 -27.29 1.71
N GLY A 346 5.66 -26.95 2.83
CA GLY A 346 6.74 -27.73 3.45
C GLY A 346 6.26 -28.97 4.23
N GLY A 347 4.95 -29.23 4.24
CA GLY A 347 4.34 -30.37 4.91
C GLY A 347 4.10 -30.18 6.42
N PHE A 348 4.24 -28.95 6.93
CA PHE A 348 3.93 -28.65 8.33
C PHE A 348 2.40 -28.68 8.53
N LYS A 349 1.98 -29.31 9.63
CA LYS A 349 0.57 -29.36 10.01
C LYS A 349 0.37 -28.55 11.29
N PHE A 350 -0.43 -27.50 11.17
CA PHE A 350 -0.86 -26.73 12.33
C PHE A 350 -1.90 -27.48 13.15
N GLU A 351 -1.94 -27.22 14.45
CA GLU A 351 -3.06 -27.66 15.29
C GLU A 351 -4.36 -27.01 14.86
N ASP A 352 -5.46 -27.75 14.98
CA ASP A 352 -6.79 -27.25 14.62
C ASP A 352 -7.20 -26.07 15.52
N GLY A 353 -7.91 -25.10 14.95
CA GLY A 353 -8.47 -23.95 15.67
C GLY A 353 -7.47 -22.80 15.93
N LEU A 354 -6.21 -22.90 15.49
CA LEU A 354 -5.27 -21.79 15.58
C LEU A 354 -5.66 -20.65 14.62
N THR A 355 -5.68 -19.44 15.15
CA THR A 355 -5.81 -18.23 14.32
C THR A 355 -4.53 -18.02 13.49
N PRO A 356 -4.59 -17.29 12.35
CA PRO A 356 -3.40 -17.00 11.55
C PRO A 356 -2.25 -16.36 12.36
N ALA A 357 -2.57 -15.46 13.30
CA ALA A 357 -1.58 -14.86 14.18
C ALA A 357 -0.92 -15.87 15.13
N GLN A 358 -1.65 -16.88 15.58
CA GLN A 358 -1.09 -17.98 16.40
C GLN A 358 -0.24 -18.91 15.55
N LYS A 359 -0.66 -19.23 14.31
CA LYS A 359 0.16 -20.00 13.35
C LYS A 359 1.49 -19.32 13.06
N LEU A 360 1.50 -18.00 12.84
CA LEU A 360 2.74 -17.23 12.69
C LEU A 360 3.65 -17.40 13.92
N LYS A 361 3.10 -17.27 15.14
CA LYS A 361 3.89 -17.45 16.37
C LYS A 361 4.49 -18.85 16.50
N VAL A 362 3.80 -19.91 16.03
CA VAL A 362 4.35 -21.27 16.01
C VAL A 362 5.60 -21.33 15.14
N ILE A 363 5.54 -20.78 13.92
CA ILE A 363 6.71 -20.78 13.02
C ILE A 363 7.85 -19.89 13.56
N GLN A 364 7.52 -18.75 14.15
CA GLN A 364 8.52 -17.89 14.81
C GLN A 364 9.21 -18.62 15.99
N ALA A 365 8.46 -19.41 16.76
CA ALA A 365 9.03 -20.21 17.84
C ALA A 365 9.95 -21.35 17.34
N LEU A 366 9.62 -21.94 16.19
CA LEU A 366 10.49 -22.90 15.49
C LEU A 366 11.76 -22.22 14.98
N MET A 367 11.61 -21.03 14.36
CA MET A 367 12.74 -20.23 13.88
C MET A 367 13.71 -19.85 15.02
N ALA A 368 13.19 -19.52 16.19
CA ALA A 368 14.01 -19.21 17.35
C ALA A 368 14.89 -20.40 17.81
N LYS A 369 14.48 -21.64 17.45
CA LYS A 369 15.21 -22.89 17.70
C LYS A 369 16.03 -23.35 16.49
N ASP A 370 16.21 -22.50 15.49
CA ASP A 370 16.95 -22.80 14.26
C ASP A 370 16.38 -24.00 13.47
N ASP A 371 15.04 -24.16 13.48
CA ASP A 371 14.36 -25.20 12.71
C ASP A 371 14.57 -25.01 11.21
N PRO A 372 15.01 -26.04 10.46
CA PRO A 372 15.35 -25.93 9.05
C PRO A 372 14.15 -25.54 8.15
N LEU A 373 12.94 -26.03 8.46
CA LEU A 373 11.75 -25.67 7.69
C LEU A 373 11.38 -24.20 7.93
N ALA A 374 11.44 -23.76 9.20
CA ALA A 374 11.20 -22.35 9.51
C ALA A 374 12.22 -21.44 8.80
N ALA A 375 13.50 -21.80 8.79
CA ALA A 375 14.51 -21.05 8.04
C ALA A 375 14.20 -20.97 6.54
N GLN A 376 13.82 -22.11 5.92
CA GLN A 376 13.47 -22.16 4.50
C GLN A 376 12.23 -21.31 4.17
N ILE A 377 11.24 -21.24 5.06
CA ILE A 377 10.06 -20.38 4.89
C ILE A 377 10.49 -18.90 4.75
N TYR A 378 11.34 -18.42 5.64
CA TYR A 378 11.82 -17.03 5.60
C TYR A 378 12.77 -16.77 4.43
N GLU A 379 13.60 -17.76 4.03
CA GLU A 379 14.39 -17.67 2.79
C GLU A 379 13.47 -17.50 1.56
N ASP A 380 12.41 -18.30 1.45
CA ASP A 380 11.49 -18.24 0.32
C ASP A 380 10.74 -16.90 0.24
N ILE A 381 10.37 -16.30 1.39
CA ILE A 381 9.81 -14.92 1.42
C ILE A 381 10.85 -13.91 0.93
N GLY A 382 12.13 -14.08 1.29
CA GLY A 382 13.22 -13.26 0.76
C GLY A 382 13.37 -13.37 -0.75
N VAL A 383 13.17 -14.57 -1.31
CA VAL A 383 13.15 -14.81 -2.77
C VAL A 383 11.94 -14.11 -3.43
N TYR A 384 10.73 -14.22 -2.84
CA TYR A 384 9.55 -13.50 -3.32
C TYR A 384 9.82 -12.00 -3.42
N LEU A 385 10.36 -11.42 -2.35
CA LEU A 385 10.64 -9.98 -2.29
C LEU A 385 11.65 -9.56 -3.35
N ALA A 386 12.75 -10.32 -3.51
CA ALA A 386 13.78 -10.04 -4.50
C ALA A 386 13.25 -10.01 -5.95
N HIS A 387 12.29 -10.88 -6.29
CA HIS A 387 11.67 -10.86 -7.61
C HIS A 387 10.55 -9.82 -7.76
N THR A 388 9.99 -9.35 -6.65
CA THR A 388 8.93 -8.34 -6.67
C THR A 388 9.49 -6.91 -6.76
N ILE A 389 10.65 -6.63 -6.17
CA ILE A 389 11.29 -5.31 -6.20
C ILE A 389 11.48 -4.77 -7.63
N PRO A 390 12.06 -5.51 -8.59
CA PRO A 390 12.19 -5.03 -9.97
C PRO A 390 10.84 -4.77 -10.67
N PHE A 391 9.80 -5.47 -10.27
CA PHE A 391 8.45 -5.22 -10.76
C PHE A 391 7.88 -3.93 -10.17
N TYR A 392 7.98 -3.73 -8.86
CA TYR A 392 7.54 -2.49 -8.20
C TYR A 392 8.31 -1.26 -8.66
N ALA A 393 9.60 -1.41 -8.99
CA ALA A 393 10.42 -0.34 -9.54
C ALA A 393 9.97 0.15 -10.94
N LYS A 394 9.06 -0.56 -11.62
CA LYS A 394 8.40 -0.06 -12.84
C LYS A 394 7.39 1.06 -12.54
N PHE A 395 6.95 1.20 -11.28
CA PHE A 395 5.94 2.16 -10.84
C PHE A 395 6.50 3.17 -9.84
N TYR A 396 7.41 2.76 -8.97
CA TYR A 396 8.00 3.56 -7.91
C TYR A 396 9.48 3.83 -8.18
N ASP A 397 9.92 5.06 -7.95
CA ASP A 397 11.35 5.43 -7.94
C ASP A 397 11.92 5.11 -6.55
N ILE A 398 12.43 3.89 -6.38
CA ILE A 398 12.83 3.33 -5.09
C ILE A 398 14.33 3.54 -4.88
N LYS A 399 14.71 4.33 -3.88
CA LYS A 399 16.09 4.44 -3.39
C LYS A 399 16.30 3.64 -2.10
N HIS A 400 15.29 3.68 -1.22
CA HIS A 400 15.30 3.00 0.07
C HIS A 400 14.06 2.12 0.20
N MET A 401 14.23 0.95 0.79
CA MET A 401 13.12 0.07 1.14
C MET A 401 13.15 -0.25 2.62
N LEU A 402 12.04 0.02 3.31
CA LEU A 402 11.88 -0.29 4.72
C LEU A 402 10.94 -1.47 4.89
N LEU A 403 11.42 -2.51 5.56
CA LEU A 403 10.64 -3.72 5.85
C LEU A 403 10.20 -3.70 7.31
N LEU A 404 8.90 -3.86 7.53
CA LEU A 404 8.27 -3.76 8.84
C LEU A 404 7.31 -4.94 9.09
N GLY A 405 6.69 -4.92 10.25
CA GLY A 405 5.61 -5.83 10.60
C GLY A 405 6.06 -7.09 11.33
N ARG A 406 5.08 -7.86 11.79
CA ARG A 406 5.33 -9.01 12.67
C ARG A 406 6.10 -10.15 12.01
N VAL A 407 5.99 -10.31 10.71
CA VAL A 407 6.74 -11.33 9.94
C VAL A 407 8.24 -11.01 9.97
N MET A 408 8.61 -9.72 10.02
CA MET A 408 10.00 -9.27 10.08
C MET A 408 10.62 -9.35 11.47
N GLY A 409 9.92 -9.90 12.45
CA GLY A 409 10.41 -10.02 13.83
C GLY A 409 11.46 -11.11 14.01
N GLY A 410 12.55 -10.78 14.75
CA GLY A 410 13.59 -11.74 15.13
C GLY A 410 14.39 -12.30 13.95
N LYS A 411 14.99 -13.49 14.13
CA LYS A 411 15.86 -14.14 13.13
C LYS A 411 15.22 -14.28 11.73
N GLY A 412 13.89 -14.44 11.66
CA GLY A 412 13.18 -14.59 10.39
C GLY A 412 13.31 -13.35 9.51
N GLY A 413 13.16 -12.17 10.08
CA GLY A 413 13.36 -10.91 9.35
C GLY A 413 14.77 -10.73 8.81
N ASP A 414 15.78 -11.12 9.60
CA ASP A 414 17.19 -11.10 9.17
C ASP A 414 17.43 -12.02 7.97
N ILE A 415 16.81 -13.21 7.97
CA ILE A 415 16.90 -14.18 6.86
C ILE A 415 16.23 -13.62 5.60
N ILE A 416 15.02 -13.06 5.71
CA ILE A 416 14.32 -12.42 4.57
C ILE A 416 15.23 -11.36 3.96
N LEU A 417 15.76 -10.45 4.77
CA LEU A 417 16.61 -9.36 4.34
C LEU A 417 17.88 -9.85 3.64
N ALA A 418 18.61 -10.77 4.28
CA ALA A 418 19.85 -11.34 3.74
C ALA A 418 19.62 -12.08 2.42
N THR A 419 18.55 -12.90 2.35
CA THR A 419 18.20 -13.64 1.14
C THR A 419 17.76 -12.69 0.01
N CYS A 420 16.93 -11.70 0.31
CA CYS A 420 16.52 -10.70 -0.68
C CYS A 420 17.72 -9.98 -1.28
N LYS A 421 18.60 -9.43 -0.46
CA LYS A 421 19.82 -8.75 -0.93
C LYS A 421 20.72 -9.65 -1.79
N LYS A 422 20.88 -10.92 -1.38
CA LYS A 422 21.66 -11.89 -2.13
C LYS A 422 21.07 -12.15 -3.51
N VAL A 423 19.77 -12.44 -3.58
CA VAL A 423 19.09 -12.75 -4.85
C VAL A 423 19.05 -11.52 -5.76
N LEU A 424 18.84 -10.32 -5.21
CA LEU A 424 18.93 -9.08 -6.01
C LEU A 424 20.32 -8.91 -6.62
N ALA A 425 21.39 -9.09 -5.84
CA ALA A 425 22.76 -8.96 -6.35
C ALA A 425 23.09 -9.99 -7.44
N GLU A 426 22.56 -11.21 -7.33
CA GLU A 426 22.81 -12.30 -8.29
C GLU A 426 21.97 -12.20 -9.57
N GLU A 427 20.70 -11.78 -9.46
CA GLU A 427 19.71 -11.84 -10.55
C GLU A 427 19.38 -10.47 -11.17
N TYR A 428 19.56 -9.40 -10.40
CA TYR A 428 19.18 -8.02 -10.76
C TYR A 428 20.28 -7.04 -10.32
N PRO A 429 21.47 -7.10 -10.94
CA PRO A 429 22.63 -6.32 -10.50
C PRO A 429 22.38 -4.79 -10.47
N GLU A 430 21.42 -4.28 -11.26
CA GLU A 430 20.97 -2.89 -11.22
C GLU A 430 20.33 -2.49 -9.88
N PHE A 431 19.84 -3.44 -9.10
CA PHE A 431 19.28 -3.23 -7.77
C PHE A 431 20.22 -3.66 -6.62
N ALA A 432 21.43 -4.11 -6.92
CA ALA A 432 22.39 -4.58 -5.91
C ALA A 432 22.77 -3.48 -4.89
N GLY A 433 22.67 -2.22 -5.29
CA GLY A 433 22.93 -1.05 -4.45
C GLY A 433 21.71 -0.49 -3.74
N LEU A 434 20.53 -1.11 -3.87
CA LEU A 434 19.31 -0.64 -3.21
C LEU A 434 19.47 -0.78 -1.69
N ASP A 435 19.23 0.31 -0.98
CA ASP A 435 19.24 0.32 0.48
C ASP A 435 17.96 -0.32 1.02
N ILE A 436 18.09 -1.54 1.55
CA ILE A 436 16.97 -2.30 2.14
C ILE A 436 17.29 -2.54 3.61
N GLY A 437 16.42 -2.09 4.50
CA GLY A 437 16.65 -2.18 5.93
C GLY A 437 15.39 -2.39 6.77
N LEU A 438 15.63 -2.63 8.06
CA LEU A 438 14.61 -2.60 9.10
C LEU A 438 14.71 -1.22 9.78
N PRO A 439 13.60 -0.52 10.02
CA PRO A 439 13.64 0.72 10.77
C PRO A 439 14.04 0.47 12.23
N ASP A 440 14.74 1.43 12.84
CA ASP A 440 15.08 1.39 14.27
C ASP A 440 13.79 1.38 15.12
N GLU A 441 13.75 0.54 16.17
CA GLU A 441 12.58 0.42 17.05
C GLU A 441 12.25 1.71 17.81
N ASN A 442 13.25 2.53 18.14
CA ASN A 442 13.04 3.80 18.83
C ASN A 442 12.43 4.86 17.88
N SER A 443 12.82 4.86 16.62
CA SER A 443 12.29 5.74 15.57
C SER A 443 10.82 5.45 15.27
N ARG A 444 10.35 4.20 15.41
CA ARG A 444 8.95 3.81 15.12
C ARG A 444 7.91 4.51 15.97
N ARG A 445 8.18 4.73 17.28
CA ARG A 445 7.17 5.29 18.21
C ARG A 445 7.07 6.81 18.13
N VAL A 446 8.21 7.47 18.10
CA VAL A 446 8.28 8.93 18.05
C VAL A 446 8.16 9.44 16.61
N GLY A 447 8.76 8.73 15.64
CA GLY A 447 8.79 9.11 14.23
C GLY A 447 7.40 9.23 13.59
N GLN A 448 6.47 8.28 13.85
CA GLN A 448 5.12 8.33 13.27
C GLN A 448 4.33 9.57 13.71
N SER A 449 4.38 9.93 14.99
CA SER A 449 3.67 11.14 15.48
C SER A 449 4.25 12.43 14.89
N ILE A 450 5.59 12.52 14.75
CA ILE A 450 6.25 13.66 14.10
C ILE A 450 5.91 13.68 12.61
N ALA A 451 5.98 12.53 11.96
CA ALA A 451 5.64 12.40 10.54
C ALA A 451 4.19 12.81 10.29
N ALA A 452 3.24 12.36 11.12
CA ALA A 452 1.85 12.80 11.05
C ALA A 452 1.73 14.32 11.24
N ALA A 453 2.36 14.88 12.27
CA ALA A 453 2.34 16.32 12.51
C ALA A 453 2.93 17.13 11.33
N SER A 454 3.87 16.54 10.60
CA SER A 454 4.56 17.20 9.48
C SER A 454 3.77 17.19 8.16
N LEU A 455 2.61 16.52 8.10
CA LEU A 455 1.86 16.34 6.84
C LEU A 455 1.40 17.66 6.22
N PRO A 456 0.65 18.55 6.93
CA PRO A 456 0.12 19.75 6.30
C PRO A 456 1.17 20.88 6.23
N ALA A 457 1.16 21.60 5.11
CA ALA A 457 1.85 22.89 5.05
C ALA A 457 1.18 23.91 5.99
N SER A 458 1.97 24.74 6.64
CA SER A 458 1.47 25.97 7.32
C SER A 458 1.03 26.98 6.25
N LYS A 459 -0.10 27.66 6.47
CA LYS A 459 -0.56 28.75 5.58
C LYS A 459 0.28 30.01 5.78
#